data_6a12630eee8705ec1a36c15b415dfac2
#
_entry.id   6a12630eee8705ec1a36c15b415dfac2
#
_cell.length_a   1.000
_cell.length_b   1.000
_cell.length_c   1.000
_cell.angle_alpha   90.00
_cell.angle_beta   90.00
_cell.angle_gamma   90.00
#
_symmetry.space_group_name_H-M   'P 1'
#
loop_
_entity.id
_entity.type
_entity.pdbx_description
1 polymer ?
#
loop_
_entity_poly.entity_id
_entity_poly.type
_entity_poly.pdbx_seq_one_letter_code
_entity_poly.pdbx_strand_id
1 'polypeptide(L)'
;QFLYIEWMNEAYENYAFILYKTLIIRIAMLVAIFTFVKTADDIVPYAIVMSATTILNYLLSFLWIKREVSFVKIGLMELIKASKPLLTMLLLANANMLYTLLDRMFITKGPDENYISYYTIASSIVMLIASVLSGAINVSIPRLGYYLGKKDYESYKNLLNQGAALFYFLIIPTSIGIMVLGNYAAVIYSSEKYLEAGIVTSVFAFRTIIWAIELILGKQIIFINDHENRLTAFYFIGGGANILLNSLLYFNNIFAPEYYIATTIIAETVVVLLEIYFIKKHHLLDLKEIFTTLTRYTIVSLG
;
A
#
# COMPACT_ATOMS: atom_id res chain seq x y z
N GLN A 1 13.41 -16.16 -3.04
CA GLN A 1 12.23 -15.87 -2.17
C GLN A 1 11.98 -16.97 -1.12
N PHE A 2 12.48 -18.21 -1.30
CA PHE A 2 12.30 -19.31 -0.30
C PHE A 2 12.84 -19.00 1.10
N LEU A 3 13.80 -18.08 1.22
CA LEU A 3 14.38 -17.65 2.49
C LEU A 3 13.73 -16.38 3.06
N TYR A 4 12.69 -15.86 2.40
CA TYR A 4 11.97 -14.69 2.90
C TYR A 4 11.14 -15.06 4.11
N ILE A 5 11.66 -14.78 5.29
CA ILE A 5 11.07 -15.15 6.57
C ILE A 5 10.94 -13.92 7.51
N GLU A 6 10.99 -12.72 6.95
CA GLU A 6 10.90 -11.47 7.69
C GLU A 6 9.61 -11.37 8.52
N TRP A 7 8.50 -11.86 7.96
CA TRP A 7 7.21 -11.89 8.64
C TRP A 7 7.23 -12.62 10.00
N MET A 8 8.13 -13.59 10.20
CA MET A 8 8.29 -14.23 11.50
C MET A 8 9.01 -13.32 12.49
N ASN A 9 10.03 -12.54 12.04
CA ASN A 9 10.67 -11.56 12.90
C ASN A 9 9.69 -10.45 13.28
N GLU A 10 8.78 -10.05 12.39
CA GLU A 10 7.69 -9.12 12.67
C GLU A 10 6.71 -9.70 13.69
N ALA A 11 6.32 -10.97 13.55
CA ALA A 11 5.42 -11.66 14.47
C ALA A 11 6.02 -11.82 15.89
N TYR A 12 7.35 -11.92 15.99
CA TYR A 12 8.08 -11.95 17.27
C TYR A 12 8.45 -10.52 17.77
N GLU A 13 7.96 -9.47 17.10
CA GLU A 13 8.22 -8.06 17.43
C GLU A 13 9.72 -7.68 17.45
N ASN A 14 10.55 -8.39 16.68
CA ASN A 14 12.00 -8.15 16.57
C ASN A 14 12.32 -6.89 15.74
N TYR A 15 11.57 -5.81 15.91
CA TYR A 15 11.68 -4.60 15.10
C TYR A 15 13.05 -3.92 15.16
N ALA A 16 13.70 -3.94 16.33
CA ALA A 16 15.04 -3.38 16.47
C ALA A 16 16.06 -4.13 15.59
N PHE A 17 16.01 -5.46 15.57
CA PHE A 17 16.86 -6.27 14.70
C PHE A 17 16.56 -5.97 13.21
N ILE A 18 15.28 -5.94 12.83
CA ILE A 18 14.87 -5.63 11.45
C ILE A 18 15.42 -4.28 11.01
N LEU A 19 15.28 -3.26 11.86
CA LEU A 19 15.75 -1.90 11.60
C LEU A 19 17.28 -1.86 11.39
N TYR A 20 18.06 -2.31 12.37
CA TYR A 20 19.51 -2.24 12.30
C TYR A 20 20.08 -3.08 11.15
N LYS A 21 19.60 -4.31 10.97
CA LYS A 21 19.99 -5.18 9.86
C LYS A 21 19.73 -4.50 8.52
N THR A 22 18.51 -4.00 8.31
CA THR A 22 18.12 -3.38 7.04
C THR A 22 18.92 -2.11 6.77
N LEU A 23 19.13 -1.27 7.78
CA LEU A 23 19.91 -0.05 7.65
C LEU A 23 21.36 -0.36 7.24
N ILE A 24 22.02 -1.28 7.93
CA ILE A 24 23.39 -1.68 7.64
C ILE A 24 23.52 -2.22 6.20
N ILE A 25 22.60 -3.11 5.79
CA ILE A 25 22.62 -3.68 4.43
C ILE A 25 22.36 -2.61 3.38
N ARG A 26 21.45 -1.64 3.62
CA ARG A 26 21.19 -0.55 2.68
C ARG A 26 22.38 0.39 2.54
N ILE A 27 23.07 0.72 3.63
CA ILE A 27 24.29 1.50 3.58
C ILE A 27 25.38 0.76 2.80
N ALA A 28 25.59 -0.54 3.11
CA ALA A 28 26.55 -1.36 2.39
C ALA A 28 26.21 -1.46 0.88
N MET A 29 24.94 -1.59 0.53
CA MET A 29 24.46 -1.56 -0.85
C MET A 29 24.82 -0.26 -1.55
N LEU A 30 24.56 0.89 -0.91
CA LEU A 30 24.90 2.20 -1.47
C LEU A 30 26.42 2.32 -1.73
N VAL A 31 27.23 1.97 -0.74
CA VAL A 31 28.69 1.99 -0.86
C VAL A 31 29.14 1.07 -2.02
N ALA A 32 28.58 -0.12 -2.11
CA ALA A 32 28.92 -1.07 -3.18
C ALA A 32 28.51 -0.53 -4.58
N ILE A 33 27.30 0.06 -4.71
CA ILE A 33 26.87 0.68 -5.97
C ILE A 33 27.83 1.77 -6.38
N PHE A 34 28.14 2.73 -5.50
CA PHE A 34 29.06 3.82 -5.83
C PHE A 34 30.50 3.35 -6.09
N THR A 35 30.89 2.18 -5.60
CA THR A 35 32.22 1.61 -5.82
C THR A 35 32.31 0.83 -7.13
N PHE A 36 31.33 0.00 -7.45
CA PHE A 36 31.37 -0.96 -8.54
C PHE A 36 30.58 -0.54 -9.79
N VAL A 37 29.66 0.42 -9.68
CA VAL A 37 28.84 0.89 -10.80
C VAL A 37 29.29 2.31 -11.14
N LYS A 38 30.04 2.47 -12.24
CA LYS A 38 30.62 3.76 -12.67
C LYS A 38 29.99 4.30 -13.94
N THR A 39 29.51 3.42 -14.80
CA THR A 39 28.98 3.76 -16.12
C THR A 39 27.60 3.13 -16.32
N ALA A 40 26.88 3.60 -17.34
CA ALA A 40 25.59 3.03 -17.72
C ALA A 40 25.68 1.56 -18.19
N ASP A 41 26.87 1.11 -18.60
CA ASP A 41 27.10 -0.25 -19.09
C ASP A 41 27.36 -1.26 -17.96
N ASP A 42 27.54 -0.79 -16.72
CA ASP A 42 27.81 -1.64 -15.55
C ASP A 42 26.53 -2.33 -15.00
N ILE A 43 25.66 -2.80 -15.91
CA ILE A 43 24.38 -3.45 -15.55
C ILE A 43 24.63 -4.74 -14.74
N VAL A 44 25.65 -5.53 -15.12
CA VAL A 44 25.97 -6.80 -14.44
C VAL A 44 26.48 -6.55 -13.01
N PRO A 45 27.47 -5.70 -12.75
CA PRO A 45 27.85 -5.30 -11.39
C PRO A 45 26.67 -4.79 -10.55
N TYR A 46 25.83 -3.95 -11.13
CA TYR A 46 24.62 -3.47 -10.46
C TYR A 46 23.69 -4.61 -10.05
N ALA A 47 23.38 -5.54 -10.96
CA ALA A 47 22.52 -6.69 -10.69
C ALA A 47 23.12 -7.62 -9.63
N ILE A 48 24.44 -7.81 -9.62
CA ILE A 48 25.13 -8.59 -8.58
C ILE A 48 25.00 -7.95 -7.21
N VAL A 49 25.26 -6.64 -7.09
CA VAL A 49 25.14 -5.91 -5.82
C VAL A 49 23.69 -5.99 -5.28
N MET A 50 22.70 -5.75 -6.13
CA MET A 50 21.28 -5.83 -5.76
C MET A 50 20.87 -7.23 -5.30
N SER A 51 21.32 -8.25 -6.01
CA SER A 51 21.01 -9.65 -5.68
C SER A 51 21.71 -10.10 -4.41
N ALA A 52 23.00 -9.81 -4.26
CA ALA A 52 23.80 -10.19 -3.10
C ALA A 52 23.27 -9.56 -1.80
N THR A 53 22.94 -8.27 -1.84
CA THR A 53 22.37 -7.57 -0.67
C THR A 53 20.99 -8.08 -0.30
N THR A 54 20.17 -8.45 -1.29
CA THR A 54 18.86 -9.08 -1.06
C THR A 54 18.99 -10.45 -0.42
N ILE A 55 19.90 -11.29 -0.95
CA ILE A 55 20.19 -12.64 -0.38
C ILE A 55 20.70 -12.50 1.06
N LEU A 56 21.63 -11.58 1.29
CA LEU A 56 22.19 -11.33 2.62
C LEU A 56 21.09 -10.90 3.61
N ASN A 57 20.18 -10.03 3.19
CA ASN A 57 19.06 -9.60 4.00
C ASN A 57 18.17 -10.78 4.45
N TYR A 58 17.83 -11.67 3.53
CA TYR A 58 17.02 -12.86 3.84
C TYR A 58 17.77 -13.87 4.70
N LEU A 59 19.04 -14.07 4.40
CA LEU A 59 19.87 -15.01 5.16
C LEU A 59 20.02 -14.59 6.62
N LEU A 60 20.28 -13.31 6.88
CA LEU A 60 20.39 -12.80 8.24
C LEU A 60 19.07 -12.90 9.01
N SER A 61 17.93 -12.62 8.36
CA SER A 61 16.61 -12.81 8.97
C SER A 61 16.36 -14.28 9.33
N PHE A 62 16.73 -15.20 8.43
CA PHE A 62 16.61 -16.63 8.67
C PHE A 62 17.49 -17.12 9.82
N LEU A 63 18.76 -16.70 9.84
CA LEU A 63 19.70 -17.09 10.90
C LEU A 63 19.30 -16.56 12.27
N TRP A 64 18.72 -15.35 12.31
CA TRP A 64 18.24 -14.79 13.55
C TRP A 64 17.05 -15.54 14.11
N ILE A 65 16.00 -15.72 13.32
CA ILE A 65 14.78 -16.37 13.79
C ILE A 65 14.97 -17.86 14.11
N LYS A 66 15.91 -18.52 13.43
CA LYS A 66 16.27 -19.93 13.71
C LYS A 66 16.73 -20.17 15.15
N ARG A 67 17.16 -19.13 15.86
CA ARG A 67 17.55 -19.22 17.28
C ARG A 67 16.32 -19.29 18.20
N GLU A 68 15.19 -18.78 17.76
CA GLU A 68 13.97 -18.66 18.56
C GLU A 68 12.93 -19.72 18.20
N VAL A 69 12.99 -20.28 16.99
CA VAL A 69 12.02 -21.25 16.48
C VAL A 69 12.66 -22.54 16.01
N SER A 70 11.96 -23.66 16.17
CA SER A 70 12.32 -24.96 15.61
C SER A 70 11.50 -25.24 14.36
N PHE A 71 12.16 -25.64 13.29
CA PHE A 71 11.51 -26.05 12.04
C PHE A 71 11.14 -27.53 12.13
N VAL A 72 9.84 -27.80 12.03
CA VAL A 72 9.30 -29.17 12.02
C VAL A 72 8.76 -29.52 10.64
N LYS A 73 8.81 -30.80 10.29
CA LYS A 73 8.15 -31.30 9.07
C LYS A 73 6.65 -31.40 9.34
N ILE A 74 5.85 -30.75 8.52
CA ILE A 74 4.39 -30.83 8.58
C ILE A 74 3.86 -31.77 7.51
N GLY A 75 2.75 -32.46 7.83
CA GLY A 75 2.08 -33.36 6.89
C GLY A 75 1.36 -32.60 5.78
N LEU A 76 1.18 -33.25 4.62
CA LEU A 76 0.48 -32.67 3.48
C LEU A 76 -0.95 -32.19 3.83
N MET A 77 -1.65 -32.92 4.69
CA MET A 77 -3.00 -32.58 5.12
C MET A 77 -3.03 -31.27 5.94
N GLU A 78 -2.04 -31.06 6.79
CA GLU A 78 -1.88 -29.83 7.58
C GLU A 78 -1.54 -28.64 6.68
N LEU A 79 -0.69 -28.87 5.65
CA LEU A 79 -0.36 -27.87 4.65
C LEU A 79 -1.62 -27.44 3.86
N ILE A 80 -2.45 -28.38 3.43
CA ILE A 80 -3.71 -28.10 2.72
C ILE A 80 -4.67 -27.33 3.63
N LYS A 81 -4.78 -27.69 4.91
CA LYS A 81 -5.64 -26.93 5.85
C LYS A 81 -5.16 -25.49 6.03
N ALA A 82 -3.85 -25.28 6.10
CA ALA A 82 -3.25 -23.94 6.22
C ALA A 82 -3.32 -23.13 4.92
N SER A 83 -3.41 -23.78 3.74
CA SER A 83 -3.40 -23.09 2.45
C SER A 83 -4.63 -22.20 2.21
N LYS A 84 -5.81 -22.58 2.73
CA LYS A 84 -7.05 -21.81 2.51
C LYS A 84 -6.99 -20.40 3.09
N PRO A 85 -6.67 -20.19 4.38
CA PRO A 85 -6.51 -18.83 4.93
C PRO A 85 -5.34 -18.08 4.26
N LEU A 86 -4.23 -18.78 3.94
CA LEU A 86 -3.10 -18.17 3.24
C LEU A 86 -3.48 -17.67 1.84
N LEU A 87 -4.31 -18.41 1.10
CA LEU A 87 -4.82 -17.97 -0.20
C LEU A 87 -5.68 -16.70 -0.08
N THR A 88 -6.57 -16.64 0.91
CA THR A 88 -7.37 -15.43 1.17
C THR A 88 -6.47 -14.24 1.49
N MET A 89 -5.46 -14.43 2.34
CA MET A 89 -4.49 -13.37 2.66
C MET A 89 -3.66 -12.95 1.44
N LEU A 90 -3.26 -13.91 0.58
CA LEU A 90 -2.56 -13.63 -0.66
C LEU A 90 -3.42 -12.77 -1.60
N LEU A 91 -4.69 -13.13 -1.76
CA LEU A 91 -5.63 -12.36 -2.59
C LEU A 91 -5.84 -10.97 -2.02
N LEU A 92 -6.01 -10.84 -0.70
CA LEU A 92 -6.18 -9.56 -0.02
C LEU A 92 -4.93 -8.67 -0.17
N ALA A 93 -3.73 -9.24 0.04
CA ALA A 93 -2.47 -8.50 -0.06
C ALA A 93 -2.18 -7.99 -1.48
N ASN A 94 -2.69 -8.70 -2.50
CA ASN A 94 -2.48 -8.34 -3.91
C ASN A 94 -3.70 -7.64 -4.54
N ALA A 95 -4.75 -7.37 -3.78
CA ALA A 95 -5.96 -6.73 -4.31
C ALA A 95 -5.67 -5.38 -4.98
N ASN A 96 -4.79 -4.56 -4.39
CA ASN A 96 -4.34 -3.30 -4.99
C ASN A 96 -3.59 -3.47 -6.33
N MET A 97 -2.99 -4.64 -6.58
CA MET A 97 -2.37 -4.93 -7.87
C MET A 97 -3.40 -5.00 -9.00
N LEU A 98 -4.64 -5.41 -8.71
CA LEU A 98 -5.70 -5.48 -9.71
C LEU A 98 -5.97 -4.10 -10.33
N TYR A 99 -5.98 -3.04 -9.51
CA TYR A 99 -6.20 -1.68 -10.01
C TYR A 99 -5.01 -1.18 -10.84
N THR A 100 -3.84 -1.11 -10.25
CA THR A 100 -2.66 -0.46 -10.84
C THR A 100 -2.07 -1.22 -12.03
N LEU A 101 -2.10 -2.54 -12.05
CA LEU A 101 -1.64 -3.34 -13.19
C LEU A 101 -2.59 -3.23 -14.37
N LEU A 102 -3.90 -3.28 -14.11
CA LEU A 102 -4.90 -3.17 -15.16
C LEU A 102 -4.86 -1.79 -15.83
N ASP A 103 -4.80 -0.72 -15.05
CA ASP A 103 -4.65 0.64 -15.59
C ASP A 103 -3.47 0.71 -16.55
N ARG A 104 -2.29 0.21 -16.13
CA ARG A 104 -1.08 0.21 -16.98
C ARG A 104 -1.27 -0.61 -18.26
N MET A 105 -1.94 -1.77 -18.19
CA MET A 105 -2.19 -2.61 -19.37
C MET A 105 -3.05 -1.90 -20.42
N PHE A 106 -4.02 -1.10 -20.00
CA PHE A 106 -4.84 -0.31 -20.91
C PHE A 106 -4.09 0.91 -21.45
N ILE A 107 -3.42 1.66 -20.58
CA ILE A 107 -2.64 2.86 -20.95
C ILE A 107 -1.57 2.55 -22.01
N THR A 108 -0.89 1.40 -21.90
CA THR A 108 0.14 0.98 -22.89
C THR A 108 -0.42 0.68 -24.28
N LYS A 109 -1.74 0.63 -24.46
CA LYS A 109 -2.37 0.51 -25.79
C LYS A 109 -2.64 1.86 -26.43
N GLY A 110 -2.42 2.95 -25.70
CA GLY A 110 -2.62 4.31 -26.21
C GLY A 110 -1.56 4.73 -27.22
N PRO A 111 -1.84 5.81 -27.97
CA PRO A 111 -0.97 6.29 -29.05
C PRO A 111 0.29 7.01 -28.55
N ASP A 112 0.30 7.49 -27.29
CA ASP A 112 1.45 8.20 -26.72
C ASP A 112 2.24 7.29 -25.77
N GLU A 113 3.48 7.02 -26.14
CA GLU A 113 4.43 6.20 -25.36
C GLU A 113 4.78 6.84 -24.00
N ASN A 114 4.59 8.15 -23.83
CA ASN A 114 4.86 8.84 -22.57
C ASN A 114 3.78 8.59 -21.51
N TYR A 115 2.58 8.19 -21.87
CA TYR A 115 1.48 7.97 -20.93
C TYR A 115 1.82 7.02 -19.79
N ILE A 116 2.50 5.92 -20.09
CA ILE A 116 2.95 5.00 -19.05
C ILE A 116 4.04 5.59 -18.15
N SER A 117 4.88 6.48 -18.70
CA SER A 117 5.89 7.21 -17.94
C SER A 117 5.24 8.20 -16.99
N TYR A 118 4.24 8.96 -17.45
CA TYR A 118 3.49 9.91 -16.62
C TYR A 118 2.77 9.20 -15.47
N TYR A 119 2.10 8.08 -15.77
CA TYR A 119 1.47 7.23 -14.75
C TYR A 119 2.48 6.71 -13.73
N THR A 120 3.64 6.25 -14.19
CA THR A 120 4.67 5.66 -13.33
C THR A 120 5.30 6.72 -12.42
N ILE A 121 5.63 7.91 -12.95
CA ILE A 121 6.15 9.04 -12.17
C ILE A 121 5.15 9.43 -11.09
N ALA A 122 3.91 9.67 -11.47
CA ALA A 122 2.84 10.07 -10.57
C ALA A 122 2.59 9.04 -9.46
N SER A 123 2.50 7.74 -9.82
CA SER A 123 2.33 6.67 -8.85
C SER A 123 3.51 6.56 -7.90
N SER A 124 4.75 6.77 -8.38
CA SER A 124 5.95 6.68 -7.55
C SER A 124 6.02 7.80 -6.51
N ILE A 125 5.70 9.04 -6.90
CA ILE A 125 5.64 10.20 -5.98
C ILE A 125 4.67 9.90 -4.84
N VAL A 126 3.45 9.48 -5.17
CA VAL A 126 2.40 9.23 -4.18
C VAL A 126 2.74 8.01 -3.31
N MET A 127 3.28 6.93 -3.90
CA MET A 127 3.69 5.74 -3.16
C MET A 127 4.80 6.00 -2.14
N LEU A 128 5.76 6.87 -2.45
CA LEU A 128 6.80 7.24 -1.48
C LEU A 128 6.18 7.78 -0.19
N ILE A 129 5.24 8.71 -0.32
CA ILE A 129 4.57 9.32 0.83
C ILE A 129 3.64 8.32 1.53
N ALA A 130 2.82 7.61 0.77
CA ALA A 130 1.91 6.63 1.30
C ALA A 130 2.64 5.50 2.06
N SER A 131 3.81 5.05 1.58
CA SER A 131 4.58 3.98 2.23
C SER A 131 5.11 4.37 3.61
N VAL A 132 5.59 5.60 3.75
CA VAL A 132 6.06 6.13 5.04
C VAL A 132 4.92 6.22 6.04
N LEU A 133 3.78 6.76 5.62
CA LEU A 133 2.65 7.00 6.50
C LEU A 133 1.87 5.72 6.85
N SER A 134 1.75 4.78 5.92
CA SER A 134 1.09 3.49 6.18
C SER A 134 1.87 2.60 7.16
N GLY A 135 3.18 2.82 7.32
CA GLY A 135 3.97 2.12 8.32
C GLY A 135 3.41 2.25 9.74
N ALA A 136 3.02 3.46 10.13
CA ALA A 136 2.40 3.73 11.44
C ALA A 136 1.08 2.97 11.62
N ILE A 137 0.25 2.90 10.58
CA ILE A 137 -1.00 2.14 10.58
C ILE A 137 -0.74 0.64 10.75
N ASN A 138 0.21 0.08 10.01
CA ASN A 138 0.53 -1.35 10.06
C ASN A 138 1.04 -1.78 11.45
N VAL A 139 1.85 -0.96 12.12
CA VAL A 139 2.36 -1.21 13.48
C VAL A 139 1.22 -1.23 14.52
N SER A 140 0.14 -0.48 14.30
CA SER A 140 -0.99 -0.46 15.24
C SER A 140 -1.89 -1.69 15.16
N ILE A 141 -1.89 -2.42 14.04
CA ILE A 141 -2.78 -3.58 13.78
C ILE A 141 -2.68 -4.66 14.87
N PRO A 142 -1.49 -5.17 15.25
CA PRO A 142 -1.40 -6.19 16.29
C PRO A 142 -1.95 -5.73 17.64
N ARG A 143 -1.73 -4.46 17.99
CA ARG A 143 -2.19 -3.90 19.26
C ARG A 143 -3.71 -3.69 19.29
N LEU A 144 -4.30 -3.29 18.18
CA LEU A 144 -5.74 -3.22 18.02
C LEU A 144 -6.37 -4.63 18.17
N GLY A 145 -5.78 -5.64 17.51
CA GLY A 145 -6.21 -7.04 17.65
C GLY A 145 -6.11 -7.56 19.09
N TYR A 146 -5.05 -7.19 19.81
CA TYR A 146 -4.90 -7.54 21.23
C TYR A 146 -6.02 -6.96 22.11
N TYR A 147 -6.39 -5.69 21.94
CA TYR A 147 -7.49 -5.10 22.69
C TYR A 147 -8.83 -5.75 22.37
N LEU A 148 -9.10 -6.04 21.10
CA LEU A 148 -10.32 -6.78 20.71
C LEU A 148 -10.35 -8.19 21.30
N GLY A 149 -9.24 -8.92 21.27
CA GLY A 149 -9.13 -10.25 21.87
C GLY A 149 -9.39 -10.25 23.40
N LYS A 150 -9.02 -9.16 24.07
CA LYS A 150 -9.32 -8.93 25.49
C LYS A 150 -10.73 -8.36 25.76
N LYS A 151 -11.50 -8.06 24.72
CA LYS A 151 -12.80 -7.37 24.81
C LYS A 151 -12.71 -5.98 25.46
N ASP A 152 -11.54 -5.35 25.39
CA ASP A 152 -11.30 -3.97 25.82
C ASP A 152 -11.62 -3.01 24.68
N TYR A 153 -12.91 -2.82 24.46
CA TYR A 153 -13.44 -1.99 23.37
C TYR A 153 -13.12 -0.51 23.53
N GLU A 154 -12.91 -0.05 24.76
CA GLU A 154 -12.56 1.35 25.04
C GLU A 154 -11.12 1.64 24.56
N SER A 155 -10.15 0.82 24.97
CA SER A 155 -8.77 0.95 24.53
C SER A 155 -8.63 0.75 23.01
N TYR A 156 -9.39 -0.20 22.43
CA TYR A 156 -9.46 -0.39 20.98
C TYR A 156 -9.91 0.88 20.26
N LYS A 157 -11.06 1.45 20.67
CA LYS A 157 -11.61 2.66 20.05
C LYS A 157 -10.68 3.86 20.21
N ASN A 158 -10.10 4.05 21.38
CA ASN A 158 -9.18 5.15 21.65
C ASN A 158 -7.92 5.06 20.79
N LEU A 159 -7.30 3.89 20.69
CA LEU A 159 -6.11 3.68 19.86
C LEU A 159 -6.43 3.88 18.38
N LEU A 160 -7.56 3.36 17.90
CA LEU A 160 -8.00 3.51 16.52
C LEU A 160 -8.22 4.98 16.17
N ASN A 161 -8.97 5.72 17.01
CA ASN A 161 -9.28 7.13 16.74
C ASN A 161 -8.04 8.01 16.78
N GLN A 162 -7.12 7.78 17.73
CA GLN A 162 -5.85 8.50 17.80
C GLN A 162 -4.97 8.19 16.59
N GLY A 163 -4.87 6.91 16.20
CA GLY A 163 -4.13 6.47 15.01
C GLY A 163 -4.70 7.07 13.73
N ALA A 164 -6.03 7.03 13.56
CA ALA A 164 -6.72 7.62 12.42
C ALA A 164 -6.52 9.15 12.39
N ALA A 165 -6.59 9.83 13.53
CA ALA A 165 -6.40 11.27 13.60
C ALA A 165 -4.98 11.67 13.17
N LEU A 166 -3.95 10.98 13.68
CA LEU A 166 -2.57 11.23 13.30
C LEU A 166 -2.34 10.94 11.81
N PHE A 167 -2.90 9.85 11.31
CA PHE A 167 -2.76 9.47 9.91
C PHE A 167 -3.42 10.50 8.98
N TYR A 168 -4.65 10.90 9.27
CA TYR A 168 -5.35 11.93 8.49
C TYR A 168 -4.69 13.30 8.59
N PHE A 169 -4.16 13.68 9.75
CA PHE A 169 -3.39 14.90 9.93
C PHE A 169 -2.18 14.99 8.99
N LEU A 170 -1.54 13.85 8.71
CA LEU A 170 -0.38 13.80 7.82
C LEU A 170 -0.77 13.63 6.36
N ILE A 171 -1.66 12.68 6.05
CA ILE A 171 -1.93 12.29 4.66
C ILE A 171 -2.79 13.31 3.91
N ILE A 172 -3.78 13.94 4.57
CA ILE A 172 -4.71 14.85 3.89
C ILE A 172 -4.02 16.14 3.45
N PRO A 173 -3.31 16.90 4.32
CA PRO A 173 -2.60 18.10 3.89
C PRO A 173 -1.55 17.79 2.82
N THR A 174 -0.85 16.68 2.97
CA THR A 174 0.16 16.25 1.99
C THR A 174 -0.47 15.94 0.64
N SER A 175 -1.59 15.22 0.63
CA SER A 175 -2.30 14.90 -0.61
C SER A 175 -2.84 16.17 -1.29
N ILE A 176 -3.46 17.09 -0.54
CA ILE A 176 -3.96 18.36 -1.06
C ILE A 176 -2.80 19.22 -1.58
N GLY A 177 -1.68 19.28 -0.85
CA GLY A 177 -0.47 19.96 -1.31
C GLY A 177 0.05 19.43 -2.64
N ILE A 178 0.11 18.12 -2.81
CA ILE A 178 0.52 17.48 -4.08
C ILE A 178 -0.53 17.72 -5.17
N MET A 179 -1.83 17.72 -4.85
CA MET A 179 -2.88 18.04 -5.82
C MET A 179 -2.66 19.43 -6.44
N VAL A 180 -2.31 20.42 -5.63
CA VAL A 180 -2.07 21.79 -6.08
C VAL A 180 -0.72 21.95 -6.77
N LEU A 181 0.30 21.26 -6.26
CA LEU A 181 1.70 21.38 -6.70
C LEU A 181 2.13 20.22 -7.63
N GLY A 182 1.19 19.49 -8.25
CA GLY A 182 1.48 18.29 -9.04
C GLY A 182 2.55 18.48 -10.11
N ASN A 183 2.52 19.60 -10.83
CA ASN A 183 3.52 19.95 -11.85
C ASN A 183 4.92 20.08 -11.23
N TYR A 184 5.05 20.79 -10.12
CA TYR A 184 6.32 20.95 -9.43
C TYR A 184 6.82 19.63 -8.86
N ALA A 185 5.92 18.82 -8.28
CA ALA A 185 6.26 17.50 -7.76
C ALA A 185 6.79 16.58 -8.87
N ALA A 186 6.16 16.58 -10.04
CA ALA A 186 6.60 15.80 -11.19
C ALA A 186 7.98 16.24 -11.69
N VAL A 187 8.22 17.55 -11.82
CA VAL A 187 9.50 18.10 -12.27
C VAL A 187 10.63 17.81 -11.27
N ILE A 188 10.39 18.03 -9.98
CA ILE A 188 11.38 17.76 -8.92
C ILE A 188 11.74 16.26 -8.85
N TYR A 189 10.75 15.39 -9.01
CA TYR A 189 10.97 13.94 -8.95
C TYR A 189 11.70 13.40 -10.20
N SER A 190 11.44 13.98 -11.37
CA SER A 190 11.96 13.47 -12.65
C SER A 190 12.77 14.52 -13.42
N SER A 191 12.13 15.36 -14.21
CA SER A 191 12.73 16.49 -14.95
C SER A 191 11.63 17.33 -15.63
N GLU A 192 11.98 18.50 -16.17
CA GLU A 192 11.07 19.37 -16.93
C GLU A 192 10.40 18.67 -18.13
N LYS A 193 11.06 17.66 -18.71
CA LYS A 193 10.51 16.84 -19.80
C LYS A 193 9.17 16.19 -19.43
N TYR A 194 8.95 15.92 -18.16
CA TYR A 194 7.76 15.22 -17.65
C TYR A 194 6.78 16.15 -16.94
N LEU A 195 6.74 17.43 -17.30
CA LEU A 195 5.81 18.41 -16.74
C LEU A 195 4.34 17.95 -16.84
N GLU A 196 3.97 17.30 -17.95
CA GLU A 196 2.62 16.77 -18.18
C GLU A 196 2.22 15.66 -17.20
N ALA A 197 3.19 14.99 -16.56
CA ALA A 197 2.89 14.07 -15.46
C ALA A 197 2.29 14.77 -14.23
N GLY A 198 2.31 16.10 -14.17
CA GLY A 198 1.79 16.87 -13.05
C GLY A 198 0.29 16.72 -12.88
N ILE A 199 -0.50 16.74 -13.95
CA ILE A 199 -1.96 16.52 -13.87
C ILE A 199 -2.26 15.10 -13.37
N VAL A 200 -1.52 14.11 -13.86
CA VAL A 200 -1.63 12.71 -13.44
C VAL A 200 -1.29 12.59 -11.95
N THR A 201 -0.24 13.28 -11.49
CA THR A 201 0.18 13.35 -10.08
C THR A 201 -0.91 13.95 -9.19
N SER A 202 -1.56 15.02 -9.64
CA SER A 202 -2.66 15.66 -8.92
C SER A 202 -3.86 14.73 -8.75
N VAL A 203 -4.23 13.97 -9.78
CA VAL A 203 -5.32 12.98 -9.70
C VAL A 203 -4.96 11.82 -8.79
N PHE A 204 -3.71 11.32 -8.84
CA PHE A 204 -3.22 10.31 -7.90
C PHE A 204 -3.24 10.80 -6.44
N ALA A 205 -2.87 12.05 -6.21
CA ALA A 205 -2.92 12.63 -4.87
C ALA A 205 -4.34 12.68 -4.32
N PHE A 206 -5.34 13.00 -5.16
CA PHE A 206 -6.74 12.90 -4.75
C PHE A 206 -7.16 11.46 -4.42
N ARG A 207 -6.76 10.48 -5.25
CA ARG A 207 -6.98 9.06 -4.97
C ARG A 207 -6.44 8.65 -3.60
N THR A 208 -5.31 9.22 -3.18
CA THR A 208 -4.67 8.88 -1.90
C THR A 208 -5.58 9.17 -0.70
N ILE A 209 -6.45 10.18 -0.79
CA ILE A 209 -7.44 10.48 0.27
C ILE A 209 -8.46 9.35 0.38
N ILE A 210 -8.97 8.84 -0.74
CA ILE A 210 -9.92 7.70 -0.75
C ILE A 210 -9.25 6.45 -0.22
N TRP A 211 -8.03 6.15 -0.69
CA TRP A 211 -7.23 5.04 -0.20
C TRP A 211 -6.94 5.12 1.32
N ALA A 212 -6.72 6.32 1.85
CA ALA A 212 -6.50 6.51 3.29
C ALA A 212 -7.73 6.15 4.13
N ILE A 213 -8.92 6.43 3.62
CA ILE A 213 -10.19 6.01 4.27
C ILE A 213 -10.32 4.49 4.24
N GLU A 214 -10.14 3.88 3.06
CA GLU A 214 -10.17 2.43 2.85
C GLU A 214 -9.18 1.70 3.77
N LEU A 215 -7.95 2.22 3.91
CA LEU A 215 -6.92 1.63 4.76
C LEU A 215 -7.38 1.50 6.22
N ILE A 216 -8.04 2.52 6.76
CA ILE A 216 -8.54 2.51 8.13
C ILE A 216 -9.76 1.59 8.25
N LEU A 217 -10.77 1.76 7.38
CA LEU A 217 -11.99 0.97 7.44
C LEU A 217 -11.74 -0.52 7.18
N GLY A 218 -10.97 -0.81 6.14
CA GLY A 218 -10.66 -2.18 5.74
C GLY A 218 -9.72 -2.87 6.73
N LYS A 219 -8.52 -2.32 6.96
CA LYS A 219 -7.49 -3.03 7.75
C LYS A 219 -7.69 -2.91 9.26
N GLN A 220 -8.05 -1.73 9.76
CA GLN A 220 -8.13 -1.53 11.22
C GLN A 220 -9.50 -1.82 11.81
N ILE A 221 -10.54 -2.00 10.98
CA ILE A 221 -11.87 -2.34 11.49
C ILE A 221 -12.31 -3.70 10.95
N ILE A 222 -12.49 -3.85 9.63
CA ILE A 222 -13.08 -5.08 9.07
C ILE A 222 -12.14 -6.27 9.22
N PHE A 223 -10.87 -6.11 8.85
CA PHE A 223 -9.87 -7.18 8.92
C PHE A 223 -9.63 -7.65 10.36
N ILE A 224 -9.44 -6.73 11.30
CA ILE A 224 -9.14 -7.08 12.71
C ILE A 224 -10.35 -7.76 13.41
N ASN A 225 -11.56 -7.55 12.90
CA ASN A 225 -12.76 -8.23 13.37
C ASN A 225 -13.03 -9.58 12.66
N ASP A 226 -12.00 -10.21 12.11
CA ASP A 226 -12.05 -11.55 11.46
C ASP A 226 -12.99 -11.61 10.22
N HIS A 227 -13.13 -10.49 9.51
CA HIS A 227 -13.96 -10.38 8.30
C HIS A 227 -13.15 -10.24 7.01
N GLU A 228 -11.94 -10.80 6.94
CA GLU A 228 -11.03 -10.71 5.80
C GLU A 228 -11.63 -11.25 4.50
N ASN A 229 -12.48 -12.28 4.58
CA ASN A 229 -13.16 -12.82 3.41
C ASN A 229 -14.15 -11.81 2.80
N ARG A 230 -14.80 -11.01 3.64
CA ARG A 230 -15.72 -9.95 3.18
C ARG A 230 -14.96 -8.80 2.57
N LEU A 231 -13.88 -8.38 3.21
CA LEU A 231 -12.99 -7.35 2.69
C LEU A 231 -12.42 -7.74 1.32
N THR A 232 -11.94 -8.98 1.19
CA THR A 232 -11.49 -9.54 -0.10
C THR A 232 -12.58 -9.47 -1.16
N ALA A 233 -13.82 -9.85 -0.83
CA ALA A 233 -14.95 -9.75 -1.77
C ALA A 233 -15.22 -8.30 -2.21
N PHE A 234 -15.11 -7.31 -1.32
CA PHE A 234 -15.28 -5.90 -1.67
C PHE A 234 -14.22 -5.43 -2.64
N TYR A 235 -12.96 -5.82 -2.43
CA TYR A 235 -11.88 -5.51 -3.38
C TYR A 235 -12.08 -6.15 -4.76
N PHE A 236 -12.62 -7.38 -4.83
CA PHE A 236 -12.96 -7.97 -6.11
C PHE A 236 -14.14 -7.27 -6.81
N ILE A 237 -15.12 -6.78 -6.05
CA ILE A 237 -16.23 -5.96 -6.61
C ILE A 237 -15.65 -4.65 -7.17
N GLY A 238 -14.80 -3.96 -6.41
CA GLY A 238 -14.13 -2.76 -6.88
C GLY A 238 -13.24 -3.02 -8.10
N GLY A 239 -12.42 -4.09 -8.06
CA GLY A 239 -11.60 -4.50 -9.21
C GLY A 239 -12.43 -4.80 -10.46
N GLY A 240 -13.56 -5.48 -10.31
CA GLY A 240 -14.51 -5.70 -11.41
C GLY A 240 -15.09 -4.40 -11.98
N ALA A 241 -15.48 -3.47 -11.10
CA ALA A 241 -15.95 -2.14 -11.52
C ALA A 241 -14.85 -1.36 -12.26
N ASN A 242 -13.60 -1.39 -11.76
CA ASN A 242 -12.47 -0.76 -12.43
C ASN A 242 -12.22 -1.34 -13.83
N ILE A 243 -12.23 -2.67 -13.98
CA ILE A 243 -12.10 -3.33 -15.30
C ILE A 243 -13.17 -2.87 -16.26
N LEU A 244 -14.42 -2.82 -15.82
CA LEU A 244 -15.55 -2.37 -16.65
C LEU A 244 -15.37 -0.92 -17.11
N LEU A 245 -15.02 -0.03 -16.19
CA LEU A 245 -14.80 1.39 -16.49
C LEU A 245 -13.59 1.60 -17.39
N ASN A 246 -12.49 0.90 -17.14
CA ASN A 246 -11.29 0.95 -17.98
C ASN A 246 -11.57 0.41 -19.40
N SER A 247 -12.39 -0.64 -19.51
CA SER A 247 -12.82 -1.17 -20.81
C SER A 247 -13.68 -0.14 -21.56
N LEU A 248 -14.56 0.59 -20.88
CA LEU A 248 -15.33 1.67 -21.49
C LEU A 248 -14.42 2.79 -22.02
N LEU A 249 -13.40 3.21 -21.27
CA LEU A 249 -12.42 4.18 -21.76
C LEU A 249 -11.69 3.67 -22.99
N TYR A 250 -11.23 2.42 -22.95
CA TYR A 250 -10.52 1.79 -24.04
C TYR A 250 -11.35 1.74 -25.34
N PHE A 251 -12.61 1.30 -25.28
CA PHE A 251 -13.48 1.24 -26.45
C PHE A 251 -13.85 2.63 -27.00
N ASN A 252 -13.76 3.67 -26.17
CA ASN A 252 -13.94 5.05 -26.62
C ASN A 252 -12.62 5.73 -27.04
N ASN A 253 -11.50 4.98 -27.16
CA ASN A 253 -10.18 5.48 -27.52
C ASN A 253 -9.64 6.58 -26.57
N ILE A 254 -9.98 6.51 -25.28
CA ILE A 254 -9.48 7.40 -24.24
C ILE A 254 -8.35 6.69 -23.51
N PHE A 255 -7.10 7.19 -23.64
CA PHE A 255 -5.91 6.54 -23.09
C PHE A 255 -5.11 7.41 -22.12
N ALA A 256 -5.51 8.67 -21.94
CA ALA A 256 -4.79 9.57 -21.05
C ALA A 256 -4.87 9.06 -19.58
N PRO A 257 -3.72 8.99 -18.88
CA PRO A 257 -3.58 8.28 -17.60
C PRO A 257 -4.52 8.77 -16.49
N GLU A 258 -4.79 10.08 -16.46
CA GLU A 258 -5.67 10.69 -15.45
C GLU A 258 -7.09 10.11 -15.46
N TYR A 259 -7.61 9.68 -16.61
CA TYR A 259 -8.92 9.04 -16.69
C TYR A 259 -8.93 7.64 -16.08
N TYR A 260 -7.85 6.87 -16.25
CA TYR A 260 -7.72 5.55 -15.64
C TYR A 260 -7.58 5.63 -14.12
N ILE A 261 -6.91 6.67 -13.62
CA ILE A 261 -6.87 6.92 -12.17
C ILE A 261 -8.25 7.35 -11.67
N ALA A 262 -8.98 8.15 -12.44
CA ALA A 262 -10.36 8.55 -12.10
C ALA A 262 -11.30 7.33 -12.02
N THR A 263 -11.19 6.35 -12.92
CA THR A 263 -11.94 5.10 -12.82
C THR A 263 -11.57 4.30 -11.58
N THR A 264 -10.28 4.29 -11.22
CA THR A 264 -9.80 3.67 -9.98
C THR A 264 -10.37 4.38 -8.74
N ILE A 265 -10.44 5.72 -8.72
CA ILE A 265 -11.09 6.49 -7.65
C ILE A 265 -12.56 6.08 -7.49
N ILE A 266 -13.29 5.95 -8.61
CA ILE A 266 -14.69 5.51 -8.57
C ILE A 266 -14.81 4.10 -7.99
N ALA A 267 -13.96 3.19 -8.44
CA ALA A 267 -13.95 1.79 -7.98
C ALA A 267 -13.61 1.68 -6.48
N GLU A 268 -12.59 2.39 -6.01
CA GLU A 268 -12.22 2.45 -4.59
C GLU A 268 -13.31 3.12 -3.74
N THR A 269 -13.99 4.15 -4.28
CA THR A 269 -15.14 4.76 -3.60
C THR A 269 -16.28 3.75 -3.40
N VAL A 270 -16.53 2.88 -4.38
CA VAL A 270 -17.49 1.78 -4.22
C VAL A 270 -17.06 0.84 -3.10
N VAL A 271 -15.78 0.49 -3.00
CA VAL A 271 -15.25 -0.34 -1.90
C VAL A 271 -15.48 0.36 -0.56
N VAL A 272 -15.11 1.63 -0.41
CA VAL A 272 -15.33 2.41 0.81
C VAL A 272 -16.80 2.44 1.22
N LEU A 273 -17.72 2.61 0.26
CA LEU A 273 -19.15 2.59 0.54
C LEU A 273 -19.63 1.21 1.04
N LEU A 274 -19.11 0.12 0.46
CA LEU A 274 -19.39 -1.25 0.92
C LEU A 274 -18.84 -1.49 2.32
N GLU A 275 -17.63 -1.00 2.62
CA GLU A 275 -17.03 -1.07 3.95
C GLU A 275 -17.86 -0.31 5.00
N ILE A 276 -18.25 0.93 4.70
CA ILE A 276 -19.11 1.73 5.57
C ILE A 276 -20.45 1.03 5.84
N TYR A 277 -21.08 0.52 4.79
CA TYR A 277 -22.33 -0.23 4.91
C TYR A 277 -22.16 -1.46 5.79
N PHE A 278 -21.09 -2.23 5.58
CA PHE A 278 -20.81 -3.44 6.34
C PHE A 278 -20.55 -3.14 7.83
N ILE A 279 -19.71 -2.15 8.13
CA ILE A 279 -19.38 -1.73 9.50
C ILE A 279 -20.65 -1.29 10.24
N LYS A 280 -21.50 -0.48 9.61
CA LYS A 280 -22.77 -0.04 10.20
C LYS A 280 -23.76 -1.19 10.42
N LYS A 281 -23.91 -2.07 9.42
CA LYS A 281 -24.84 -3.21 9.47
C LYS A 281 -24.47 -4.20 10.57
N HIS A 282 -23.18 -4.42 10.81
CA HIS A 282 -22.69 -5.36 11.82
C HIS A 282 -22.34 -4.69 13.16
N HIS A 283 -22.59 -3.38 13.28
CA HIS A 283 -22.33 -2.61 14.51
C HIS A 283 -20.89 -2.75 15.01
N LEU A 284 -19.91 -2.86 14.10
CA LEU A 284 -18.50 -3.08 14.46
C LEU A 284 -17.90 -1.85 15.16
N LEU A 285 -18.26 -0.65 14.70
CA LEU A 285 -17.79 0.61 15.27
C LEU A 285 -18.72 1.77 14.88
N ASP A 286 -18.81 2.78 15.76
CA ASP A 286 -19.38 4.09 15.39
C ASP A 286 -18.34 4.91 14.62
N LEU A 287 -18.62 5.17 13.35
CA LEU A 287 -17.70 5.87 12.43
C LEU A 287 -17.72 7.40 12.59
N LYS A 288 -18.59 7.95 13.45
CA LYS A 288 -18.80 9.39 13.58
C LYS A 288 -17.50 10.14 13.88
N GLU A 289 -16.69 9.65 14.81
CA GLU A 289 -15.46 10.30 15.24
C GLU A 289 -14.39 10.28 14.12
N ILE A 290 -14.27 9.14 13.41
CA ILE A 290 -13.33 8.97 12.28
C ILE A 290 -13.67 9.96 11.17
N PHE A 291 -14.95 10.06 10.77
CA PHE A 291 -15.37 10.97 9.71
C PHE A 291 -15.36 12.45 10.12
N THR A 292 -15.65 12.75 11.39
CA THR A 292 -15.50 14.12 11.92
C THR A 292 -14.04 14.57 11.83
N THR A 293 -13.10 13.70 12.20
CA THR A 293 -11.66 13.97 12.12
C THR A 293 -11.21 14.15 10.66
N LEU A 294 -11.64 13.28 9.76
CA LEU A 294 -11.37 13.38 8.32
C LEU A 294 -11.84 14.73 7.79
N THR A 295 -13.11 15.10 8.04
CA THR A 295 -13.71 16.35 7.58
C THR A 295 -12.97 17.56 8.12
N ARG A 296 -12.61 17.55 9.41
CA ARG A 296 -11.86 18.63 10.05
C ARG A 296 -10.53 18.89 9.35
N TYR A 297 -9.72 17.84 9.11
CA TYR A 297 -8.44 18.01 8.44
C TYR A 297 -8.58 18.39 6.97
N THR A 298 -9.60 17.89 6.29
CA THR A 298 -9.89 18.31 4.90
C THR A 298 -10.23 19.80 4.82
N ILE A 299 -11.11 20.32 5.68
CA ILE A 299 -11.47 21.74 5.70
C ILE A 299 -10.24 22.61 6.02
N VAL A 300 -9.47 22.25 7.06
CA VAL A 300 -8.27 23.02 7.45
C VAL A 300 -7.19 23.02 6.36
N SER A 301 -7.14 21.99 5.53
CA SER A 301 -6.14 21.89 4.45
C SER A 301 -6.57 22.60 3.15
N LEU A 302 -7.83 22.95 3.02
CA LEU A 302 -8.36 23.68 1.86
C LEU A 302 -8.46 25.20 2.10
N GLY A 303 -8.40 25.65 3.36
CA GLY A 303 -8.44 27.09 3.76
C GLY A 303 -7.08 27.65 4.04
#